data_9eb1bb7ac8010f638a3158af06014b37
#
_entry.id   9eb1bb7ac8010f638a3158af06014b37
#
_cell.length_a   1.000
_cell.length_b   1.000
_cell.length_c   1.000
_cell.angle_alpha   90.00
_cell.angle_beta   90.00
_cell.angle_gamma   90.00
#
_symmetry.space_group_name_H-M   'P 1'
#
loop_
_entity.id
_entity.type
_entity.pdbx_description
1 polymer ?
#
loop_
_entity_poly.entity_id
_entity_poly.type
_entity_poly.pdbx_seq_one_letter_code
_entity_poly.pdbx_strand_id
1 'polypeptide(L)'
;MKFNCTFKRTVGRSSLTAETVKPEVPEGLLKKCNVCKSAVFVEEVKDNDYICPHCGNYFRVHAWRRVQQIADPGTFEEWDAGLPQENPLHYKGYKEKIEGLQEKTGLDEAILTGKAEIDGNPTVLGVCDSRFMMASMGSVVGEKITRAVERATRERLPVVIFACSGGARMQEGIVSLMQMAKTSAALKRHSDAGLLYISVLTNPTTGGVTASFAMEGDIILAEPGALIGFAGPRVIRQTIGQKLPKGFQKAEFLLEHGFLDGIVDRKQMKATLSRLLSMHQHQDAKSVYQGKKVLKEEKLQDKSAWERVQLARDKERPTGKDYLALLFDEFTELHGDRRYGD
;
A
#
# COMPACT_ATOMS: atom_id res chain seq x y z
N MET A 1 6.03 -67.48 -66.55
CA MET A 1 4.79 -67.38 -65.77
C MET A 1 5.11 -66.51 -64.57
N LYS A 2 4.52 -65.27 -64.50
CA LYS A 2 4.67 -64.33 -63.36
C LYS A 2 3.41 -64.45 -62.57
N PHE A 3 3.49 -64.84 -61.30
CA PHE A 3 2.37 -64.74 -60.36
C PHE A 3 2.40 -63.38 -59.67
N ASN A 4 1.40 -62.58 -59.95
CA ASN A 4 1.14 -61.35 -59.20
C ASN A 4 0.21 -61.69 -58.01
N CYS A 5 0.74 -61.59 -56.80
CA CYS A 5 -0.03 -61.73 -55.61
C CYS A 5 -0.32 -60.34 -55.04
N THR A 6 -1.54 -59.82 -55.23
CA THR A 6 -2.04 -58.50 -54.67
C THR A 6 -2.63 -58.77 -53.31
N PHE A 7 -1.89 -58.45 -52.24
CA PHE A 7 -2.47 -58.32 -50.87
C PHE A 7 -3.18 -56.99 -50.69
N LYS A 8 -4.49 -57.02 -50.63
CA LYS A 8 -5.28 -55.86 -50.13
C LYS A 8 -5.22 -55.83 -48.60
N ARG A 9 -4.49 -54.90 -48.03
CA ARG A 9 -4.44 -54.62 -46.63
C ARG A 9 -5.64 -53.70 -46.29
N THR A 10 -6.73 -54.24 -45.75
CA THR A 10 -7.81 -53.51 -45.08
C THR A 10 -7.35 -53.16 -43.68
N VAL A 11 -6.85 -51.97 -43.49
CA VAL A 11 -6.62 -51.39 -42.16
C VAL A 11 -7.88 -50.63 -41.79
N GLY A 12 -8.74 -51.25 -41.02
CA GLY A 12 -9.81 -50.57 -40.30
C GLY A 12 -9.20 -49.71 -39.20
N ARG A 13 -9.05 -48.41 -39.46
CA ARG A 13 -8.83 -47.44 -38.38
C ARG A 13 -10.14 -47.20 -37.67
N SER A 14 -10.40 -47.86 -36.56
CA SER A 14 -11.33 -47.38 -35.57
C SER A 14 -10.71 -46.12 -34.94
N SER A 15 -11.15 -44.95 -35.34
CA SER A 15 -10.86 -43.71 -34.61
C SER A 15 -11.67 -43.75 -33.32
N LEU A 16 -11.05 -44.24 -32.26
CA LEU A 16 -11.47 -43.90 -30.91
C LEU A 16 -11.18 -42.40 -30.71
N THR A 17 -12.11 -41.54 -31.05
CA THR A 17 -12.14 -40.18 -30.55
C THR A 17 -12.46 -40.30 -29.06
N ALA A 18 -11.42 -40.43 -28.22
CA ALA A 18 -11.54 -40.11 -26.87
C ALA A 18 -11.90 -38.62 -26.80
N GLU A 19 -13.17 -38.30 -26.62
CA GLU A 19 -13.56 -36.99 -26.12
C GLU A 19 -12.81 -36.80 -24.82
N THR A 20 -11.71 -36.07 -24.89
CA THR A 20 -11.05 -35.55 -23.70
C THR A 20 -12.02 -34.53 -23.12
N VAL A 21 -12.89 -35.01 -22.22
CA VAL A 21 -13.64 -34.13 -21.32
C VAL A 21 -12.59 -33.36 -20.57
N LYS A 22 -12.36 -32.11 -20.97
CA LYS A 22 -11.52 -31.20 -20.21
C LYS A 22 -12.18 -31.07 -18.84
N PRO A 23 -11.50 -31.42 -17.76
CA PRO A 23 -12.09 -31.25 -16.44
C PRO A 23 -12.48 -29.77 -16.31
N GLU A 24 -13.77 -29.49 -16.15
CA GLU A 24 -14.27 -28.16 -15.83
C GLU A 24 -13.79 -27.82 -14.43
N VAL A 25 -12.79 -26.99 -14.33
CA VAL A 25 -12.34 -26.42 -13.05
C VAL A 25 -13.39 -25.37 -12.68
N PRO A 26 -14.04 -25.49 -11.49
CA PRO A 26 -14.99 -24.49 -11.05
C PRO A 26 -14.41 -23.08 -11.13
N GLU A 27 -15.18 -22.13 -11.65
CA GLU A 27 -14.76 -20.75 -11.72
C GLU A 27 -14.40 -20.22 -10.32
N GLY A 28 -13.24 -19.58 -10.21
CA GLY A 28 -12.76 -19.01 -8.94
C GLY A 28 -11.94 -19.94 -8.05
N LEU A 29 -11.77 -21.23 -8.41
CA LEU A 29 -10.93 -22.17 -7.63
C LEU A 29 -9.43 -21.86 -7.77
N LEU A 30 -9.00 -21.52 -8.98
CA LEU A 30 -7.60 -21.24 -9.29
C LEU A 30 -7.38 -19.79 -9.71
N LYS A 31 -6.22 -19.25 -9.33
CA LYS A 31 -5.74 -17.93 -9.72
C LYS A 31 -4.34 -18.04 -10.33
N LYS A 32 -4.14 -17.40 -11.49
CA LYS A 32 -2.83 -17.36 -12.13
C LYS A 32 -1.99 -16.23 -11.55
N CYS A 33 -0.79 -16.53 -11.09
CA CYS A 33 0.16 -15.51 -10.67
C CYS A 33 0.72 -14.77 -11.89
N ASN A 34 0.69 -13.44 -11.87
CA ASN A 34 1.16 -12.62 -12.99
C ASN A 34 2.69 -12.64 -13.15
N VAL A 35 3.43 -12.99 -12.10
CA VAL A 35 4.91 -13.01 -12.08
C VAL A 35 5.43 -14.39 -12.44
N CYS A 36 5.20 -15.42 -11.62
CA CYS A 36 5.71 -16.77 -11.88
C CYS A 36 4.86 -17.60 -12.84
N LYS A 37 3.67 -17.10 -13.24
CA LYS A 37 2.70 -17.76 -14.13
C LYS A 37 2.07 -19.05 -13.59
N SER A 38 2.43 -19.50 -12.39
CA SER A 38 1.84 -20.66 -11.74
C SER A 38 0.35 -20.46 -11.47
N ALA A 39 -0.44 -21.53 -11.62
CA ALA A 39 -1.79 -21.61 -11.12
C ALA A 39 -1.71 -21.94 -9.62
N VAL A 40 -2.40 -21.17 -8.79
CA VAL A 40 -2.44 -21.31 -7.33
C VAL A 40 -3.88 -21.37 -6.87
N PHE A 41 -4.17 -22.12 -5.83
CA PHE A 41 -5.52 -22.15 -5.25
C PHE A 41 -5.84 -20.79 -4.61
N VAL A 42 -7.08 -20.34 -4.85
CA VAL A 42 -7.52 -19.03 -4.32
C VAL A 42 -7.54 -19.04 -2.79
N GLU A 43 -7.86 -20.16 -2.17
CA GLU A 43 -7.85 -20.31 -0.72
C GLU A 43 -6.44 -20.23 -0.16
N GLU A 44 -5.46 -20.94 -0.73
CA GLU A 44 -4.05 -20.82 -0.33
C GLU A 44 -3.55 -19.37 -0.42
N VAL A 45 -3.98 -18.65 -1.47
CA VAL A 45 -3.64 -17.23 -1.62
C VAL A 45 -4.28 -16.38 -0.52
N LYS A 46 -5.55 -16.66 -0.15
CA LYS A 46 -6.24 -15.96 0.94
C LYS A 46 -5.60 -16.22 2.30
N ASP A 47 -5.27 -17.47 2.58
CA ASP A 47 -4.65 -17.91 3.84
C ASP A 47 -3.22 -17.38 3.97
N ASN A 48 -2.53 -17.17 2.84
CA ASN A 48 -1.20 -16.55 2.79
C ASN A 48 -1.28 -15.01 2.57
N ASP A 49 -2.29 -14.34 3.11
CA ASP A 49 -2.47 -12.89 3.03
C ASP A 49 -2.41 -12.30 1.61
N TYR A 50 -2.92 -13.02 0.64
CA TYR A 50 -2.85 -12.63 -0.76
C TYR A 50 -1.41 -12.49 -1.31
N ILE A 51 -0.50 -13.30 -0.78
CA ILE A 51 0.87 -13.44 -1.28
C ILE A 51 0.97 -14.77 -2.03
N CYS A 52 1.59 -14.77 -3.20
CA CYS A 52 1.78 -15.99 -3.98
C CYS A 52 2.66 -17.00 -3.22
N PRO A 53 2.20 -18.23 -2.96
CA PRO A 53 2.98 -19.23 -2.21
C PRO A 53 4.24 -19.68 -2.97
N HIS A 54 4.28 -19.53 -4.30
CA HIS A 54 5.42 -19.97 -5.12
C HIS A 54 6.53 -18.92 -5.27
N CYS A 55 6.19 -17.64 -5.36
CA CYS A 55 7.18 -16.61 -5.69
C CYS A 55 7.13 -15.36 -4.81
N GLY A 56 6.27 -15.33 -3.79
CA GLY A 56 6.13 -14.18 -2.91
C GLY A 56 5.48 -12.94 -3.54
N ASN A 57 4.98 -13.01 -4.78
CA ASN A 57 4.34 -11.85 -5.41
C ASN A 57 3.05 -11.46 -4.70
N TYR A 58 2.85 -10.17 -4.51
CA TYR A 58 1.69 -9.59 -3.85
C TYR A 58 0.51 -9.48 -4.82
N PHE A 59 -0.57 -10.19 -4.54
CA PHE A 59 -1.85 -9.98 -5.22
C PHE A 59 -2.57 -8.76 -4.62
N ARG A 60 -3.45 -8.15 -5.41
CA ARG A 60 -4.32 -7.08 -4.91
C ARG A 60 -5.29 -7.61 -3.87
N VAL A 61 -5.47 -6.85 -2.81
CA VAL A 61 -6.41 -7.14 -1.71
C VAL A 61 -7.63 -6.27 -1.86
N HIS A 62 -8.81 -6.84 -1.62
CA HIS A 62 -10.08 -6.12 -1.60
C HIS A 62 -10.18 -5.26 -0.33
N ALA A 63 -10.89 -4.13 -0.40
CA ALA A 63 -10.94 -3.18 0.71
C ALA A 63 -11.42 -3.82 2.02
N TRP A 64 -12.54 -4.53 2.02
CA TRP A 64 -13.04 -5.23 3.23
C TRP A 64 -12.04 -6.25 3.79
N ARG A 65 -11.34 -6.96 2.91
CA ARG A 65 -10.30 -7.90 3.39
C ARG A 65 -9.11 -7.16 4.00
N ARG A 66 -8.74 -6.01 3.45
CA ARG A 66 -7.69 -5.17 4.04
C ARG A 66 -8.12 -4.64 5.41
N VAL A 67 -9.35 -4.19 5.55
CA VAL A 67 -9.90 -3.81 6.87
C VAL A 67 -9.75 -4.96 7.86
N GLN A 68 -10.13 -6.19 7.48
CA GLN A 68 -10.00 -7.38 8.34
C GLN A 68 -8.54 -7.73 8.70
N GLN A 69 -7.57 -7.44 7.83
CA GLN A 69 -6.15 -7.66 8.10
C GLN A 69 -5.56 -6.66 9.07
N ILE A 70 -6.11 -5.45 9.12
CA ILE A 70 -5.50 -4.30 9.82
C ILE A 70 -6.28 -3.91 11.07
N ALA A 71 -7.59 -3.75 10.96
CA ALA A 71 -8.42 -3.37 12.10
C ALA A 71 -8.62 -4.53 13.09
N ASP A 72 -8.85 -4.21 14.32
CA ASP A 72 -9.25 -5.18 15.34
C ASP A 72 -10.67 -5.68 15.03
N PRO A 73 -10.97 -6.95 15.29
CA PRO A 73 -12.25 -7.52 14.96
C PRO A 73 -13.42 -6.74 15.56
N GLY A 74 -14.36 -6.32 14.71
CA GLY A 74 -15.58 -5.62 15.12
C GLY A 74 -15.42 -4.12 15.44
N THR A 75 -14.22 -3.55 15.29
CA THR A 75 -13.99 -2.13 15.61
C THR A 75 -14.19 -1.18 14.42
N PHE A 76 -14.23 -1.70 13.18
CA PHE A 76 -14.40 -0.84 12.02
C PHE A 76 -15.84 -0.36 11.88
N GLU A 77 -16.03 0.96 12.01
CA GLU A 77 -17.28 1.68 11.77
C GLU A 77 -17.17 2.45 10.46
N GLU A 78 -17.86 2.00 9.40
CA GLU A 78 -17.84 2.68 8.10
C GLU A 78 -18.52 4.04 8.17
N TRP A 79 -17.88 5.06 7.57
CA TRP A 79 -18.39 6.41 7.46
C TRP A 79 -18.71 6.78 6.02
N ASP A 80 -19.70 7.64 5.86
CA ASP A 80 -20.08 8.23 4.57
C ASP A 80 -20.39 7.17 3.48
N ALA A 81 -21.02 6.04 3.86
CA ALA A 81 -21.61 5.12 2.92
C ALA A 81 -22.78 5.80 2.17
N GLY A 82 -22.99 5.41 0.91
CA GLY A 82 -24.15 5.85 0.12
C GLY A 82 -24.13 7.32 -0.31
N LEU A 83 -22.95 7.95 -0.41
CA LEU A 83 -22.85 9.31 -0.95
C LEU A 83 -23.34 9.32 -2.43
N PRO A 84 -24.11 10.36 -2.84
CA PRO A 84 -24.67 10.43 -4.17
C PRO A 84 -23.57 10.54 -5.24
N GLN A 85 -23.72 9.75 -6.29
CA GLN A 85 -22.84 9.76 -7.44
C GLN A 85 -23.29 10.82 -8.43
N GLU A 86 -22.38 11.68 -8.86
CA GLU A 86 -22.63 12.70 -9.85
C GLU A 86 -21.93 12.35 -11.18
N ASN A 87 -22.51 12.85 -12.27
CA ASN A 87 -21.91 12.76 -13.60
C ASN A 87 -21.73 14.19 -14.16
N PRO A 88 -20.73 14.93 -13.68
CA PRO A 88 -20.60 16.37 -13.95
C PRO A 88 -20.36 16.70 -15.40
N LEU A 89 -19.86 15.76 -16.20
CA LEU A 89 -19.61 15.94 -17.63
C LEU A 89 -20.67 15.27 -18.52
N HIS A 90 -21.73 14.74 -17.94
CA HIS A 90 -22.73 13.93 -18.67
C HIS A 90 -22.07 12.83 -19.52
N TYR A 91 -21.01 12.19 -18.99
CA TYR A 91 -20.28 11.16 -19.69
C TYR A 91 -21.19 9.95 -19.94
N LYS A 92 -21.32 9.57 -21.22
CA LYS A 92 -22.23 8.52 -21.65
C LYS A 92 -21.87 7.17 -21.03
N GLY A 93 -22.85 6.48 -20.45
CA GLY A 93 -22.67 5.15 -19.84
C GLY A 93 -21.92 5.17 -18.51
N TYR A 94 -21.67 6.34 -17.92
CA TYR A 94 -20.94 6.43 -16.65
C TYR A 94 -21.77 5.95 -15.48
N LYS A 95 -23.04 6.34 -15.42
CA LYS A 95 -23.96 5.94 -14.35
C LYS A 95 -24.16 4.44 -14.32
N GLU A 96 -24.48 3.85 -15.47
CA GLU A 96 -24.67 2.41 -15.62
C GLU A 96 -23.40 1.62 -15.26
N LYS A 97 -22.24 2.18 -15.57
CA LYS A 97 -20.95 1.59 -15.19
C LYS A 97 -20.72 1.60 -13.68
N ILE A 98 -21.06 2.68 -13.00
CA ILE A 98 -20.99 2.78 -11.54
C ILE A 98 -21.92 1.77 -10.88
N GLU A 99 -23.20 1.75 -11.29
CA GLU A 99 -24.21 0.81 -10.77
C GLU A 99 -23.77 -0.65 -10.95
N GLY A 100 -23.29 -1.03 -12.12
CA GLY A 100 -22.77 -2.38 -12.35
C GLY A 100 -21.51 -2.73 -11.55
N LEU A 101 -20.70 -1.72 -11.16
CA LEU A 101 -19.57 -1.95 -10.27
C LEU A 101 -19.99 -2.05 -8.80
N GLN A 102 -20.99 -1.29 -8.38
CA GLN A 102 -21.59 -1.40 -7.05
C GLN A 102 -22.18 -2.80 -6.84
N GLU A 103 -22.96 -3.30 -7.79
CA GLU A 103 -23.51 -4.66 -7.75
C GLU A 103 -22.42 -5.73 -7.71
N LYS A 104 -21.40 -5.60 -8.57
CA LYS A 104 -20.32 -6.58 -8.68
C LYS A 104 -19.38 -6.61 -7.48
N THR A 105 -19.12 -5.48 -6.85
CA THR A 105 -18.10 -5.35 -5.79
C THR A 105 -18.68 -5.30 -4.39
N GLY A 106 -19.94 -4.94 -4.25
CA GLY A 106 -20.59 -4.66 -2.98
C GLY A 106 -20.08 -3.38 -2.31
N LEU A 107 -19.48 -2.47 -3.11
CA LEU A 107 -18.93 -1.20 -2.63
C LEU A 107 -19.73 -0.05 -3.22
N ASP A 108 -19.98 0.98 -2.43
CA ASP A 108 -20.61 2.22 -2.94
C ASP A 108 -19.65 2.99 -3.84
N GLU A 109 -18.37 2.98 -3.51
CA GLU A 109 -17.31 3.68 -4.23
C GLU A 109 -15.94 3.00 -4.03
N ALA A 110 -14.92 3.50 -4.69
CA ALA A 110 -13.57 2.93 -4.75
C ALA A 110 -12.76 3.05 -3.44
N ILE A 111 -13.35 3.55 -2.38
CA ILE A 111 -12.71 3.66 -1.06
C ILE A 111 -13.72 3.38 0.06
N LEU A 112 -13.28 2.62 1.06
CA LEU A 112 -13.91 2.54 2.37
C LEU A 112 -13.23 3.53 3.31
N THR A 113 -13.99 4.28 4.09
CA THR A 113 -13.47 5.17 5.14
C THR A 113 -14.24 4.94 6.42
N GLY A 114 -13.58 5.00 7.56
CA GLY A 114 -14.23 4.76 8.83
C GLY A 114 -13.28 4.86 10.01
N LYS A 115 -13.83 4.73 11.21
CA LYS A 115 -13.08 4.61 12.47
C LYS A 115 -12.76 3.15 12.73
N ALA A 116 -11.58 2.88 13.27
CA ALA A 116 -11.13 1.54 13.64
C ALA A 116 -10.17 1.59 14.82
N GLU A 117 -9.86 0.43 15.37
CA GLU A 117 -8.72 0.25 16.27
C GLU A 117 -7.69 -0.66 15.61
N ILE A 118 -6.41 -0.37 15.82
CA ILE A 118 -5.29 -1.21 15.37
C ILE A 118 -4.47 -1.57 16.61
N ASP A 119 -4.62 -2.81 17.08
CA ASP A 119 -4.10 -3.29 18.37
C ASP A 119 -4.44 -2.32 19.52
N GLY A 120 -5.71 -1.93 19.61
CA GLY A 120 -6.24 -1.00 20.61
C GLY A 120 -5.92 0.48 20.37
N ASN A 121 -5.22 0.84 19.28
CA ASN A 121 -4.94 2.24 18.95
C ASN A 121 -6.07 2.80 18.07
N PRO A 122 -6.89 3.75 18.56
CA PRO A 122 -7.97 4.32 17.77
C PRO A 122 -7.42 5.17 16.63
N THR A 123 -7.95 4.94 15.43
CA THR A 123 -7.50 5.59 14.19
C THR A 123 -8.65 5.75 13.20
N VAL A 124 -8.48 6.63 12.23
CA VAL A 124 -9.33 6.69 11.04
C VAL A 124 -8.65 5.94 9.92
N LEU A 125 -9.34 4.95 9.38
CA LEU A 125 -8.82 4.05 8.35
C LEU A 125 -9.50 4.32 7.01
N GLY A 126 -8.69 4.56 5.97
CA GLY A 126 -9.12 4.63 4.58
C GLY A 126 -8.53 3.48 3.77
N VAL A 127 -9.34 2.77 2.98
CA VAL A 127 -8.86 1.65 2.15
C VAL A 127 -9.41 1.72 0.75
N CYS A 128 -8.54 1.96 -0.23
CA CYS A 128 -8.88 1.97 -1.64
C CYS A 128 -9.10 0.54 -2.19
N ASP A 129 -10.03 0.38 -3.14
CA ASP A 129 -10.30 -0.90 -3.82
C ASP A 129 -10.19 -0.77 -5.34
N SER A 130 -9.18 -1.39 -5.91
CA SER A 130 -8.91 -1.34 -7.34
C SER A 130 -9.93 -2.08 -8.22
N ARG A 131 -10.86 -2.84 -7.65
CA ARG A 131 -11.97 -3.46 -8.39
C ARG A 131 -12.94 -2.41 -8.89
N PHE A 132 -13.10 -1.31 -8.15
CA PHE A 132 -13.96 -0.20 -8.53
C PHE A 132 -13.17 0.83 -9.34
N MET A 133 -13.31 0.81 -10.66
CA MET A 133 -12.62 1.71 -11.63
C MET A 133 -11.11 1.90 -11.38
N MET A 134 -10.40 0.84 -11.00
CA MET A 134 -8.97 0.91 -10.62
C MET A 134 -8.69 1.88 -9.47
N ALA A 135 -9.64 2.05 -8.58
CA ALA A 135 -9.61 3.01 -7.48
C ALA A 135 -9.28 4.44 -7.94
N SER A 136 -9.73 4.83 -9.13
CA SER A 136 -9.53 6.19 -9.61
C SER A 136 -10.31 7.20 -8.76
N MET A 137 -9.64 8.30 -8.42
CA MET A 137 -10.21 9.34 -7.57
C MET A 137 -11.19 10.20 -8.36
N GLY A 138 -12.47 10.04 -8.09
CA GLY A 138 -13.56 10.92 -8.50
C GLY A 138 -14.05 11.79 -7.35
N SER A 139 -15.11 12.55 -7.59
CA SER A 139 -15.73 13.46 -6.62
C SER A 139 -16.08 12.79 -5.30
N VAL A 140 -16.70 11.61 -5.34
CA VAL A 140 -17.09 10.88 -4.13
C VAL A 140 -15.89 10.31 -3.38
N VAL A 141 -14.87 9.79 -4.08
CA VAL A 141 -13.63 9.34 -3.42
C VAL A 141 -12.95 10.50 -2.69
N GLY A 142 -12.80 11.64 -3.36
CA GLY A 142 -12.21 12.83 -2.76
C GLY A 142 -13.03 13.36 -1.59
N GLU A 143 -14.36 13.33 -1.69
CA GLU A 143 -15.26 13.71 -0.61
C GLU A 143 -15.14 12.79 0.60
N LYS A 144 -15.16 11.45 0.41
CA LYS A 144 -15.00 10.48 1.49
C LYS A 144 -13.68 10.67 2.23
N ILE A 145 -12.56 10.85 1.50
CA ILE A 145 -11.25 11.11 2.11
C ILE A 145 -11.29 12.43 2.90
N THR A 146 -11.80 13.50 2.30
CA THR A 146 -11.87 14.83 2.94
C THR A 146 -12.67 14.76 4.24
N ARG A 147 -13.89 14.19 4.21
CA ARG A 147 -14.73 14.05 5.40
C ARG A 147 -14.08 13.20 6.49
N ALA A 148 -13.46 12.09 6.10
CA ALA A 148 -12.76 11.21 7.03
C ALA A 148 -11.62 11.95 7.74
N VAL A 149 -10.79 12.69 6.99
CA VAL A 149 -9.68 13.49 7.54
C VAL A 149 -10.20 14.63 8.42
N GLU A 150 -11.24 15.36 7.99
CA GLU A 150 -11.83 16.45 8.79
C GLU A 150 -12.48 15.94 10.08
N ARG A 151 -13.14 14.76 10.02
CA ARG A 151 -13.69 14.12 11.20
C ARG A 151 -12.57 13.63 12.13
N ALA A 152 -11.52 12.99 11.58
CA ALA A 152 -10.34 12.62 12.34
C ALA A 152 -9.71 13.83 13.06
N THR A 153 -9.61 14.97 12.36
CA THR A 153 -9.07 16.21 12.95
C THR A 153 -9.91 16.70 14.13
N ARG A 154 -11.23 16.68 13.99
CA ARG A 154 -12.15 17.08 15.10
C ARG A 154 -12.08 16.12 16.29
N GLU A 155 -11.99 14.81 16.01
CA GLU A 155 -11.90 13.77 17.04
C GLU A 155 -10.45 13.57 17.55
N ARG A 156 -9.48 14.33 17.02
CA ARG A 156 -8.04 14.22 17.32
C ARG A 156 -7.48 12.81 17.17
N LEU A 157 -7.90 12.13 16.12
CA LEU A 157 -7.44 10.77 15.77
C LEU A 157 -6.39 10.81 14.66
N PRO A 158 -5.41 9.91 14.66
CA PRO A 158 -4.51 9.72 13.52
C PRO A 158 -5.28 9.16 12.33
N VAL A 159 -4.72 9.34 11.13
CA VAL A 159 -5.28 8.83 9.87
C VAL A 159 -4.33 7.81 9.27
N VAL A 160 -4.84 6.69 8.78
CA VAL A 160 -4.10 5.68 8.00
C VAL A 160 -4.85 5.43 6.70
N ILE A 161 -4.21 5.64 5.54
CA ILE A 161 -4.84 5.37 4.24
C ILE A 161 -4.03 4.37 3.44
N PHE A 162 -4.66 3.24 3.08
CA PHE A 162 -4.13 2.29 2.11
C PHE A 162 -4.49 2.74 0.70
N ALA A 163 -3.52 3.34 0.02
CA ALA A 163 -3.68 3.84 -1.34
C ALA A 163 -3.41 2.74 -2.37
N CYS A 164 -4.34 2.56 -3.30
CA CYS A 164 -4.11 1.88 -4.57
C CYS A 164 -4.95 2.59 -5.64
N SER A 165 -4.34 3.04 -6.73
CA SER A 165 -5.12 3.82 -7.71
C SER A 165 -4.46 3.87 -9.09
N GLY A 166 -5.31 3.96 -10.11
CA GLY A 166 -4.92 4.35 -11.46
C GLY A 166 -4.79 5.85 -11.69
N GLY A 167 -5.11 6.70 -10.69
CA GLY A 167 -5.04 8.16 -10.77
C GLY A 167 -6.39 8.87 -10.71
N ALA A 168 -6.50 10.06 -11.28
CA ALA A 168 -7.74 10.83 -11.36
C ALA A 168 -8.77 10.15 -12.29
N ARG A 169 -10.05 10.26 -11.97
CA ARG A 169 -11.16 9.66 -12.72
C ARG A 169 -11.48 10.46 -13.98
N MET A 170 -11.08 9.95 -15.14
CA MET A 170 -11.21 10.65 -16.42
C MET A 170 -12.65 11.03 -16.77
N GLN A 171 -13.64 10.21 -16.37
CA GLN A 171 -15.06 10.44 -16.66
C GLN A 171 -15.62 11.69 -15.96
N GLU A 172 -14.97 12.15 -14.91
CA GLU A 172 -15.35 13.37 -14.17
C GLU A 172 -14.48 14.59 -14.55
N GLY A 173 -13.50 14.41 -15.44
CA GLY A 173 -12.66 15.48 -15.99
C GLY A 173 -12.02 16.36 -14.92
N ILE A 174 -12.20 17.68 -15.05
CA ILE A 174 -11.59 18.67 -14.14
C ILE A 174 -12.04 18.49 -12.68
N VAL A 175 -13.25 18.00 -12.44
CA VAL A 175 -13.77 17.79 -11.10
C VAL A 175 -12.93 16.74 -10.34
N SER A 176 -12.48 15.70 -11.05
CA SER A 176 -11.57 14.70 -10.46
C SER A 176 -10.18 15.28 -10.12
N LEU A 177 -9.68 16.24 -10.92
CA LEU A 177 -8.42 16.93 -10.61
C LEU A 177 -8.56 17.85 -9.40
N MET A 178 -9.71 18.49 -9.22
CA MET A 178 -9.98 19.33 -8.05
C MET A 178 -10.00 18.54 -6.75
N GLN A 179 -10.24 17.23 -6.80
CA GLN A 179 -10.18 16.39 -5.60
C GLN A 179 -8.76 16.31 -5.02
N MET A 180 -7.73 16.43 -5.85
CA MET A 180 -6.34 16.50 -5.37
C MET A 180 -6.16 17.67 -4.39
N ALA A 181 -6.52 18.88 -4.81
CA ALA A 181 -6.43 20.07 -3.96
C ALA A 181 -7.32 19.95 -2.70
N LYS A 182 -8.51 19.36 -2.85
CA LYS A 182 -9.46 19.18 -1.76
C LYS A 182 -8.92 18.27 -0.66
N THR A 183 -8.39 17.09 -1.02
CA THR A 183 -7.81 16.15 -0.07
C THR A 183 -6.55 16.72 0.58
N SER A 184 -5.66 17.35 -0.19
CA SER A 184 -4.45 18.01 0.32
C SER A 184 -4.77 19.12 1.32
N ALA A 185 -5.81 19.94 1.05
CA ALA A 185 -6.25 20.97 1.99
C ALA A 185 -6.76 20.39 3.32
N ALA A 186 -7.46 19.25 3.29
CA ALA A 186 -7.91 18.58 4.51
C ALA A 186 -6.70 18.01 5.29
N LEU A 187 -5.77 17.34 4.62
CA LEU A 187 -4.55 16.80 5.23
C LEU A 187 -3.67 17.92 5.79
N LYS A 188 -3.56 19.06 5.11
CA LYS A 188 -2.84 20.21 5.67
C LYS A 188 -3.42 20.69 6.98
N ARG A 189 -4.76 20.81 7.10
CA ARG A 189 -5.42 21.17 8.36
C ARG A 189 -5.21 20.11 9.45
N HIS A 190 -5.16 18.84 9.07
CA HIS A 190 -4.87 17.73 9.96
C HIS A 190 -3.45 17.83 10.54
N SER A 191 -2.46 18.06 9.67
CA SER A 191 -1.07 18.28 10.03
C SER A 191 -0.89 19.55 10.90
N ASP A 192 -1.57 20.67 10.58
CA ASP A 192 -1.54 21.89 11.38
C ASP A 192 -2.12 21.69 12.79
N ALA A 193 -3.01 20.73 12.96
CA ALA A 193 -3.53 20.32 14.25
C ALA A 193 -2.56 19.41 15.05
N GLY A 194 -1.38 19.09 14.48
CA GLY A 194 -0.36 18.22 15.07
C GLY A 194 -0.78 16.76 15.13
N LEU A 195 -1.54 16.29 14.13
CA LEU A 195 -2.07 14.93 14.07
C LEU A 195 -1.39 14.12 12.97
N LEU A 196 -1.13 12.85 13.25
CA LEU A 196 -0.39 11.94 12.39
C LEU A 196 -1.22 11.47 11.19
N TYR A 197 -0.61 11.52 10.00
CA TYR A 197 -1.10 10.84 8.81
C TYR A 197 -0.08 9.81 8.29
N ILE A 198 -0.46 8.54 8.25
CA ILE A 198 0.32 7.45 7.66
C ILE A 198 -0.30 7.07 6.31
N SER A 199 0.48 7.18 5.24
CA SER A 199 0.11 6.69 3.92
C SER A 199 0.76 5.34 3.64
N VAL A 200 -0.03 4.34 3.25
CA VAL A 200 0.46 3.00 2.89
C VAL A 200 0.21 2.76 1.40
N LEU A 201 1.28 2.74 0.62
CA LEU A 201 1.21 2.64 -0.84
C LEU A 201 1.19 1.17 -1.28
N THR A 202 0.16 0.79 -2.01
CA THR A 202 0.02 -0.57 -2.54
C THR A 202 0.00 -0.58 -4.07
N ASN A 203 0.06 -1.76 -4.68
CA ASN A 203 0.24 -1.91 -6.13
C ASN A 203 -1.08 -1.87 -6.93
N PRO A 204 -1.26 -0.91 -7.87
CA PRO A 204 -0.45 0.27 -8.17
C PRO A 204 -0.95 1.52 -7.44
N THR A 205 -0.07 2.50 -7.21
CA THR A 205 -0.46 3.86 -6.80
C THR A 205 0.13 4.84 -7.81
N THR A 206 -0.72 5.44 -8.66
CA THR A 206 -0.25 6.24 -9.82
C THR A 206 -1.08 7.49 -10.04
N GLY A 207 -0.59 8.38 -10.90
CA GLY A 207 -1.29 9.56 -11.40
C GLY A 207 -1.61 10.60 -10.33
N GLY A 208 -2.80 11.21 -10.41
CA GLY A 208 -3.25 12.24 -9.48
C GLY A 208 -3.32 11.80 -8.02
N VAL A 209 -3.49 10.51 -7.74
CA VAL A 209 -3.47 9.98 -6.37
C VAL A 209 -2.04 10.04 -5.80
N THR A 210 -1.02 9.66 -6.57
CA THR A 210 0.38 9.84 -6.15
C THR A 210 0.74 11.32 -5.98
N ALA A 211 0.21 12.19 -6.86
CA ALA A 211 0.47 13.62 -6.79
C ALA A 211 -0.42 14.38 -5.77
N SER A 212 -1.05 13.66 -4.84
CA SER A 212 -1.87 14.21 -3.76
C SER A 212 -1.77 13.33 -2.50
N PHE A 213 -2.88 13.00 -1.88
CA PHE A 213 -2.94 12.36 -0.56
C PHE A 213 -1.98 11.18 -0.37
N ALA A 214 -1.66 10.41 -1.43
CA ALA A 214 -0.80 9.23 -1.28
C ALA A 214 0.66 9.55 -0.91
N MET A 215 1.18 10.72 -1.33
CA MET A 215 2.56 11.16 -1.04
C MET A 215 2.64 12.31 -0.03
N GLU A 216 1.54 12.59 0.68
CA GLU A 216 1.45 13.65 1.69
C GLU A 216 1.48 13.12 3.13
N GLY A 217 1.78 11.83 3.32
CA GLY A 217 1.93 11.23 4.65
C GLY A 217 3.10 11.84 5.43
N ASP A 218 2.90 12.03 6.73
CA ASP A 218 4.02 12.28 7.66
C ASP A 218 4.94 11.05 7.66
N ILE A 219 4.34 9.87 7.57
CA ILE A 219 5.04 8.59 7.36
C ILE A 219 4.46 7.93 6.11
N ILE A 220 5.31 7.57 5.16
CA ILE A 220 4.92 6.92 3.91
C ILE A 220 5.54 5.53 3.83
N LEU A 221 4.70 4.52 3.95
CA LEU A 221 5.08 3.12 3.84
C LEU A 221 4.65 2.54 2.49
N ALA A 222 5.31 1.48 2.04
CA ALA A 222 4.88 0.75 0.85
C ALA A 222 4.92 -0.77 1.06
N GLU A 223 4.07 -1.50 0.32
CA GLU A 223 4.24 -2.94 0.17
C GLU A 223 5.39 -3.26 -0.80
N PRO A 224 6.14 -4.38 -0.60
CA PRO A 224 7.22 -4.78 -1.49
C PRO A 224 6.80 -4.85 -2.96
N GLY A 225 7.63 -4.33 -3.84
CA GLY A 225 7.43 -4.36 -5.29
C GLY A 225 6.26 -3.53 -5.81
N ALA A 226 5.60 -2.71 -4.98
CA ALA A 226 4.50 -1.84 -5.41
C ALA A 226 4.95 -0.88 -6.51
N LEU A 227 4.11 -0.71 -7.53
CA LEU A 227 4.32 0.29 -8.57
C LEU A 227 3.78 1.64 -8.07
N ILE A 228 4.67 2.60 -7.93
CA ILE A 228 4.35 3.93 -7.40
C ILE A 228 4.97 4.98 -8.31
N GLY A 229 4.16 5.91 -8.82
CA GLY A 229 4.68 6.97 -9.69
C GLY A 229 3.57 7.78 -10.34
N PHE A 230 3.91 8.93 -10.89
CA PHE A 230 2.90 9.78 -11.56
C PHE A 230 2.44 9.18 -12.88
N ALA A 231 3.30 9.08 -13.87
CA ALA A 231 3.00 8.42 -15.13
C ALA A 231 3.38 6.95 -15.07
N GLY A 232 2.45 6.05 -15.41
CA GLY A 232 2.76 4.62 -15.46
C GLY A 232 3.83 4.29 -16.52
N PRO A 233 4.60 3.19 -16.34
CA PRO A 233 5.70 2.83 -17.26
C PRO A 233 5.28 2.69 -18.72
N ARG A 234 4.04 2.29 -18.98
CA ARG A 234 3.50 2.19 -20.34
C ARG A 234 3.34 3.56 -20.98
N VAL A 235 2.81 4.55 -20.23
CA VAL A 235 2.63 5.92 -20.70
C VAL A 235 3.97 6.56 -20.99
N ILE A 236 4.93 6.46 -20.08
CA ILE A 236 6.28 7.00 -20.25
C ILE A 236 6.92 6.43 -21.54
N ARG A 237 6.88 5.11 -21.71
CA ARG A 237 7.45 4.46 -22.90
C ARG A 237 6.79 4.93 -24.20
N GLN A 238 5.46 5.11 -24.20
CA GLN A 238 4.74 5.55 -25.38
C GLN A 238 4.97 7.04 -25.71
N THR A 239 5.21 7.87 -24.68
CA THR A 239 5.36 9.32 -24.83
C THR A 239 6.79 9.71 -25.22
N ILE A 240 7.79 9.18 -24.51
CA ILE A 240 9.20 9.58 -24.73
C ILE A 240 10.03 8.51 -25.43
N GLY A 241 9.45 7.34 -25.74
CA GLY A 241 10.11 6.27 -26.51
C GLY A 241 11.30 5.59 -25.81
N GLN A 242 11.59 5.95 -24.55
CA GLN A 242 12.74 5.43 -23.83
C GLN A 242 12.39 4.16 -23.06
N LYS A 243 13.36 3.24 -22.98
CA LYS A 243 13.28 2.06 -22.13
C LYS A 243 13.65 2.44 -20.70
N LEU A 244 12.71 2.24 -19.79
CA LEU A 244 12.92 2.54 -18.37
C LEU A 244 13.94 1.58 -17.75
N PRO A 245 14.75 2.05 -16.78
CA PRO A 245 15.63 1.21 -15.98
C PRO A 245 14.85 0.09 -15.29
N LYS A 246 15.54 -1.04 -15.02
CA LYS A 246 14.94 -2.15 -14.26
C LYS A 246 14.65 -1.66 -12.83
N GLY A 247 13.45 -1.92 -12.35
CA GLY A 247 13.02 -1.50 -10.99
C GLY A 247 12.49 -0.07 -10.91
N PHE A 248 12.59 0.74 -11.97
CA PHE A 248 12.07 2.10 -11.96
C PHE A 248 10.61 2.17 -11.50
N GLN A 249 10.28 3.12 -10.64
CA GLN A 249 8.97 3.30 -9.98
C GLN A 249 8.51 2.11 -9.11
N LYS A 250 9.41 1.23 -8.68
CA LYS A 250 9.12 0.25 -7.64
C LYS A 250 9.33 0.85 -6.25
N ALA A 251 8.67 0.27 -5.26
CA ALA A 251 8.83 0.70 -3.87
C ALA A 251 10.30 0.75 -3.45
N GLU A 252 11.09 -0.24 -3.83
CA GLU A 252 12.53 -0.32 -3.55
C GLU A 252 13.29 0.87 -4.15
N PHE A 253 12.97 1.24 -5.40
CA PHE A 253 13.56 2.41 -6.04
C PHE A 253 13.20 3.72 -5.31
N LEU A 254 11.94 3.85 -4.87
CA LEU A 254 11.50 5.04 -4.16
C LEU A 254 12.12 5.14 -2.76
N LEU A 255 12.35 4.01 -2.10
CA LEU A 255 13.04 3.98 -0.81
C LEU A 255 14.49 4.47 -0.96
N GLU A 256 15.23 3.95 -1.95
CA GLU A 256 16.61 4.37 -2.27
C GLU A 256 16.71 5.87 -2.62
N HIS A 257 15.61 6.49 -3.03
CA HIS A 257 15.54 7.91 -3.41
C HIS A 257 14.83 8.78 -2.37
N GLY A 258 14.70 8.33 -1.13
CA GLY A 258 14.16 9.11 -0.02
C GLY A 258 12.66 9.45 -0.10
N PHE A 259 11.89 8.80 -0.97
CA PHE A 259 10.45 9.05 -1.11
C PHE A 259 9.59 8.25 -0.14
N LEU A 260 10.12 7.15 0.40
CA LEU A 260 9.44 6.27 1.35
C LEU A 260 10.20 6.22 2.65
N ASP A 261 9.48 6.11 3.75
CA ASP A 261 10.05 5.87 5.08
C ASP A 261 10.36 4.40 5.33
N GLY A 262 9.64 3.50 4.65
CA GLY A 262 9.91 2.07 4.78
C GLY A 262 9.10 1.22 3.80
N ILE A 263 9.63 0.01 3.55
CA ILE A 263 8.92 -1.06 2.86
C ILE A 263 8.57 -2.11 3.89
N VAL A 264 7.26 -2.39 4.02
CA VAL A 264 6.74 -3.27 5.07
C VAL A 264 6.03 -4.47 4.45
N ASP A 265 6.44 -5.68 4.85
CA ASP A 265 5.75 -6.90 4.46
C ASP A 265 4.30 -6.88 4.97
N ARG A 266 3.39 -7.38 4.16
CA ARG A 266 1.95 -7.38 4.47
C ARG A 266 1.62 -8.05 5.78
N LYS A 267 2.35 -9.13 6.13
CA LYS A 267 2.15 -9.86 7.40
C LYS A 267 2.61 -9.06 8.62
N GLN A 268 3.53 -8.11 8.42
CA GLN A 268 4.06 -7.25 9.48
C GLN A 268 3.34 -5.89 9.54
N MET A 269 2.50 -5.59 8.55
CA MET A 269 1.90 -4.25 8.39
C MET A 269 1.09 -3.83 9.62
N LYS A 270 0.23 -4.70 10.15
CA LYS A 270 -0.58 -4.38 11.34
C LYS A 270 0.31 -4.03 12.54
N ALA A 271 1.30 -4.86 12.86
CA ALA A 271 2.21 -4.62 13.97
C ALA A 271 3.05 -3.34 13.78
N THR A 272 3.48 -3.05 12.55
CA THR A 272 4.21 -1.81 12.24
C THR A 272 3.32 -0.58 12.44
N LEU A 273 2.09 -0.61 11.94
CA LEU A 273 1.14 0.49 12.12
C LEU A 273 0.81 0.69 13.60
N SER A 274 0.54 -0.39 14.34
CA SER A 274 0.28 -0.34 15.77
C SER A 274 1.40 0.36 16.54
N ARG A 275 2.65 -0.03 16.26
CA ARG A 275 3.85 0.59 16.88
C ARG A 275 3.97 2.07 16.55
N LEU A 276 3.82 2.45 15.27
CA LEU A 276 3.88 3.85 14.85
C LEU A 276 2.77 4.68 15.49
N LEU A 277 1.55 4.16 15.55
CA LEU A 277 0.43 4.84 16.21
C LEU A 277 0.70 5.02 17.70
N SER A 278 1.19 4.00 18.40
CA SER A 278 1.52 4.06 19.83
C SER A 278 2.59 5.11 20.13
N MET A 279 3.62 5.21 19.28
CA MET A 279 4.70 6.20 19.44
C MET A 279 4.21 7.65 19.30
N HIS A 280 3.12 7.86 18.54
CA HIS A 280 2.55 9.18 18.28
C HIS A 280 1.32 9.49 19.12
N GLN A 281 0.92 8.61 20.04
CA GLN A 281 -0.11 8.96 21.01
C GLN A 281 0.41 10.09 21.92
N HIS A 282 -0.38 11.16 22.03
CA HIS A 282 -0.12 12.21 23.00
C HIS A 282 -0.29 11.62 24.40
N GLN A 283 0.77 11.05 24.94
CA GLN A 283 0.86 10.84 26.36
C GLN A 283 1.08 12.22 26.99
N ASP A 284 0.20 12.61 27.88
CA ASP A 284 0.47 13.77 28.75
C ASP A 284 1.88 13.58 29.29
N ALA A 285 2.78 14.53 29.03
CA ALA A 285 4.21 14.47 29.38
C ALA A 285 4.45 14.49 30.92
N LYS A 286 3.61 13.83 31.68
CA LYS A 286 3.73 13.60 33.12
C LYS A 286 4.42 12.30 33.47
N SER A 287 4.93 11.52 32.51
CA SER A 287 5.95 10.55 32.85
C SER A 287 7.21 11.33 33.19
N VAL A 288 7.24 11.84 34.40
CA VAL A 288 8.47 12.31 35.01
C VAL A 288 9.45 11.15 34.90
N TYR A 289 10.45 11.31 34.02
CA TYR A 289 11.60 10.43 34.01
C TYR A 289 12.14 10.40 35.44
N GLN A 290 11.78 9.36 36.17
CA GLN A 290 12.39 9.06 37.45
C GLN A 290 13.73 8.41 37.19
N GLY A 291 14.59 9.11 36.45
CA GLY A 291 15.95 8.70 36.22
C GLY A 291 16.64 8.51 37.52
N LYS A 292 17.13 7.31 37.76
CA LYS A 292 18.14 7.10 38.80
C LYS A 292 19.19 8.20 38.64
N LYS A 293 19.55 8.88 39.75
CA LYS A 293 20.55 9.93 39.81
C LYS A 293 21.63 9.74 38.76
N VAL A 294 21.78 10.76 37.90
CA VAL A 294 22.95 10.89 37.02
C VAL A 294 24.17 10.47 37.84
N LEU A 295 24.86 9.45 37.39
CA LEU A 295 26.15 9.04 37.98
C LEU A 295 26.98 10.32 38.11
N LYS A 296 27.50 10.60 39.31
CA LYS A 296 28.37 11.74 39.52
C LYS A 296 29.38 11.76 38.39
N GLU A 297 29.49 12.92 37.71
CA GLU A 297 30.58 13.13 36.76
C GLU A 297 31.89 12.70 37.44
N GLU A 298 32.38 11.51 37.09
CA GLU A 298 33.79 11.23 37.32
C GLU A 298 34.50 12.32 36.54
N LYS A 299 35.27 13.13 37.23
CA LYS A 299 36.07 14.20 36.63
C LYS A 299 36.78 13.58 35.44
N LEU A 300 36.35 13.94 34.25
CA LEU A 300 37.04 13.58 33.00
C LEU A 300 38.51 14.01 33.22
N GLN A 301 39.41 13.06 33.33
CA GLN A 301 40.83 13.34 33.46
C GLN A 301 41.20 14.33 32.34
N ASP A 302 41.97 15.38 32.69
CA ASP A 302 42.43 16.38 31.73
C ASP A 302 43.29 15.70 30.67
N LYS A 303 42.68 15.28 29.60
CA LYS A 303 43.37 14.70 28.45
C LYS A 303 43.81 15.80 27.52
N SER A 304 45.03 15.70 27.02
CA SER A 304 45.54 16.61 25.98
C SER A 304 44.63 16.58 24.73
N ALA A 305 44.65 17.63 23.92
CA ALA A 305 43.90 17.68 22.69
C ALA A 305 44.19 16.50 21.76
N TRP A 306 45.43 16.04 21.71
CA TRP A 306 45.83 14.89 20.90
C TRP A 306 45.25 13.56 21.42
N GLU A 307 45.29 13.32 22.72
CA GLU A 307 44.65 12.13 23.32
C GLU A 307 43.15 12.11 23.06
N ARG A 308 42.47 13.25 23.09
CA ARG A 308 41.05 13.35 22.72
C ARG A 308 40.79 12.99 21.25
N VAL A 309 41.70 13.42 20.35
CA VAL A 309 41.59 13.05 18.92
C VAL A 309 41.81 11.55 18.73
N GLN A 310 42.79 10.96 19.44
CA GLN A 310 43.05 9.51 19.37
C GLN A 310 41.83 8.71 19.85
N LEU A 311 41.26 9.07 21.00
CA LEU A 311 40.05 8.43 21.53
C LEU A 311 38.87 8.59 20.60
N ALA A 312 38.67 9.75 19.96
CA ALA A 312 37.60 9.98 19.03
C ALA A 312 37.69 9.11 17.76
N ARG A 313 38.94 8.70 17.40
CA ARG A 313 39.27 7.89 16.23
C ARG A 313 39.56 6.43 16.55
N ASP A 314 39.38 6.04 17.79
CA ASP A 314 39.59 4.65 18.20
C ASP A 314 38.56 3.74 17.47
N LYS A 315 39.08 2.65 16.89
CA LYS A 315 38.23 1.69 16.16
C LYS A 315 37.29 0.88 17.05
N GLU A 316 37.66 0.75 18.32
CA GLU A 316 36.85 0.06 19.34
C GLU A 316 35.78 0.99 19.97
N ARG A 317 35.78 2.26 19.60
CA ARG A 317 34.76 3.19 20.08
C ARG A 317 33.37 2.81 19.53
N PRO A 318 32.35 2.70 20.41
CA PRO A 318 31.01 2.43 19.97
C PRO A 318 30.52 3.42 18.90
N THR A 319 29.90 2.91 17.84
CA THR A 319 29.24 3.70 16.79
C THR A 319 27.87 4.17 17.24
N GLY A 320 27.24 5.07 16.49
CA GLY A 320 25.86 5.48 16.74
C GLY A 320 24.89 4.30 16.75
N LYS A 321 25.10 3.29 15.90
CA LYS A 321 24.27 2.07 15.86
C LYS A 321 24.39 1.25 17.14
N ASP A 322 25.60 1.16 17.72
CA ASP A 322 25.81 0.46 18.98
C ASP A 322 25.09 1.16 20.14
N TYR A 323 25.10 2.50 20.15
CA TYR A 323 24.35 3.28 21.14
C TYR A 323 22.83 3.11 20.97
N LEU A 324 22.30 3.07 19.74
CA LEU A 324 20.89 2.82 19.50
C LEU A 324 20.45 1.47 20.08
N ALA A 325 21.23 0.42 19.82
CA ALA A 325 20.96 -0.93 20.33
C ALA A 325 21.05 -1.05 21.86
N LEU A 326 21.88 -0.20 22.52
CA LEU A 326 22.09 -0.22 23.97
C LEU A 326 21.11 0.65 24.74
N LEU A 327 20.61 1.73 24.13
CA LEU A 327 19.81 2.75 24.83
C LEU A 327 18.31 2.57 24.63
N PHE A 328 17.89 1.91 23.57
CA PHE A 328 16.47 1.78 23.20
C PHE A 328 16.08 0.31 23.12
N ASP A 329 14.95 -0.03 23.70
CA ASP A 329 14.32 -1.35 23.58
C ASP A 329 13.72 -1.56 22.19
N GLU A 330 13.20 -0.47 21.59
CA GLU A 330 12.65 -0.45 20.24
C GLU A 330 13.19 0.76 19.47
N PHE A 331 13.63 0.53 18.25
CA PHE A 331 14.07 1.56 17.32
C PHE A 331 13.42 1.34 15.96
N THR A 332 12.86 2.39 15.39
CA THR A 332 12.28 2.38 14.04
C THR A 332 13.00 3.40 13.18
N GLU A 333 13.73 2.92 12.17
CA GLU A 333 14.39 3.77 11.18
C GLU A 333 13.37 4.18 10.10
N LEU A 334 13.34 5.48 9.80
CA LEU A 334 12.51 6.07 8.75
C LEU A 334 13.43 6.73 7.71
N HIS A 335 13.32 6.32 6.45
CA HIS A 335 14.25 6.69 5.36
C HIS A 335 13.80 7.84 4.48
N GLY A 336 12.62 8.36 4.69
CA GLY A 336 11.99 9.31 3.78
C GLY A 336 12.38 10.76 3.99
N ASP A 337 13.56 11.19 3.58
CA ASP A 337 13.97 12.60 3.66
C ASP A 337 13.26 13.51 2.65
N ARG A 338 12.61 12.96 1.65
CA ARG A 338 11.92 13.65 0.52
C ARG A 338 12.87 14.52 -0.32
N ARG A 339 14.20 14.29 -0.25
CA ARG A 339 15.22 15.11 -0.91
C ARG A 339 16.13 14.32 -1.85
N TYR A 340 15.70 13.12 -2.28
CA TYR A 340 16.36 12.29 -3.27
C TYR A 340 17.40 11.29 -2.72
N GLY A 341 17.72 11.29 -1.49
CA GLY A 341 18.63 10.28 -0.92
C GLY A 341 18.76 10.45 0.58
N ASP A 342 18.81 9.34 1.26
CA ASP A 342 18.96 9.24 2.70
C ASP A 342 20.13 8.31 3.03
#